data_dce425f1f446ee3fdf590f73a41f8bd6
#
_entry.id   dce425f1f446ee3fdf590f73a41f8bd6
#
_cell.length_a   1.000
_cell.length_b   1.000
_cell.length_c   1.000
_cell.angle_alpha   90.00
_cell.angle_beta   90.00
_cell.angle_gamma   90.00
#
_symmetry.space_group_name_H-M   'P 1'
#
loop_
_entity.id
_entity.type
_entity.pdbx_description
1 polymer ?
#
loop_
_entity_poly.entity_id
_entity_poly.type
_entity_poly.pdbx_seq_one_letter_code
_entity_poly.pdbx_strand_id
1 'polypeptide(L)'
;MLHSNKDEFLKILERASAQTGFPLRLLEKDYYITVVLSGINELSNDLVFKGGTCFSKIYYCYYRLSEDLDFTLKLSTDNATRSVRRNAIKPIKEVIRPFLKRFNMSIQNLDKAGHRESTQYIYYLDYDSAVLNKKESIKIEIGLRFNPLRPVATQEVNHKFLHPFTKEPLFDAGSVNCLALKELVAEKLRASATREIIASRDFYDLGFLLRVKFNFNNKEQLELFRKKLEEDGFLSDLSKYRVNLGRTDKEIDEMMSRIEDELFSVLTLEEQKSFNMLKTLDELNKVFGGIR
;
A
#
# COMPACT_ATOMS: atom_id res chain seq x y z
N MET A 1 -18.10 -16.62 3.13
CA MET A 1 -16.95 -15.88 3.70
C MET A 1 -16.29 -16.74 4.76
N LEU A 2 -14.94 -16.80 4.79
CA LEU A 2 -14.22 -17.64 5.77
C LEU A 2 -14.53 -17.23 7.21
N HIS A 3 -14.67 -15.95 7.50
CA HIS A 3 -14.96 -15.42 8.84
C HIS A 3 -16.41 -15.65 9.34
N SER A 4 -17.27 -16.29 8.55
CA SER A 4 -18.64 -16.61 9.00
C SER A 4 -18.68 -17.68 10.11
N ASN A 5 -17.63 -18.52 10.18
CA ASN A 5 -17.41 -19.47 11.27
C ASN A 5 -16.08 -19.13 11.94
N LYS A 6 -16.15 -18.59 13.16
CA LYS A 6 -14.97 -18.08 13.90
C LYS A 6 -13.92 -19.16 14.14
N ASP A 7 -14.32 -20.35 14.56
CA ASP A 7 -13.37 -21.42 14.93
C ASP A 7 -12.64 -21.98 13.70
N GLU A 8 -13.35 -22.12 12.58
CA GLU A 8 -12.74 -22.53 11.32
C GLU A 8 -11.83 -21.44 10.77
N PHE A 9 -12.24 -20.18 10.87
CA PHE A 9 -11.43 -19.05 10.44
C PHE A 9 -10.11 -18.95 11.21
N LEU A 10 -10.15 -19.12 12.55
CA LEU A 10 -8.92 -19.16 13.37
C LEU A 10 -7.98 -20.29 12.93
N LYS A 11 -8.48 -21.50 12.67
CA LYS A 11 -7.67 -22.61 12.15
C LYS A 11 -7.03 -22.31 10.79
N ILE A 12 -7.73 -21.58 9.93
CA ILE A 12 -7.18 -21.13 8.63
C ILE A 12 -6.07 -20.12 8.84
N LEU A 13 -6.27 -19.14 9.74
CA LEU A 13 -5.26 -18.14 10.09
C LEU A 13 -4.02 -18.78 10.73
N GLU A 14 -4.18 -19.70 11.67
CA GLU A 14 -3.07 -20.45 12.31
C GLU A 14 -2.25 -21.20 11.26
N ARG A 15 -2.91 -21.87 10.32
CA ARG A 15 -2.25 -22.57 9.23
C ARG A 15 -1.49 -21.60 8.31
N ALA A 16 -2.12 -20.51 7.92
CA ALA A 16 -1.47 -19.49 7.09
C ALA A 16 -0.26 -18.87 7.82
N SER A 17 -0.37 -18.64 9.14
CA SER A 17 0.73 -18.16 9.98
C SER A 17 1.90 -19.16 10.01
N ALA A 18 1.61 -20.44 10.23
CA ALA A 18 2.64 -21.49 10.24
C ALA A 18 3.35 -21.63 8.88
N GLN A 19 2.64 -21.42 7.77
CA GLN A 19 3.20 -21.49 6.42
C GLN A 19 4.01 -20.27 6.00
N THR A 20 3.63 -19.07 6.47
CA THR A 20 4.18 -17.80 6.01
C THR A 20 5.11 -17.13 6.99
N GLY A 21 5.03 -17.50 8.28
CA GLY A 21 5.77 -16.85 9.36
C GLY A 21 5.20 -15.49 9.79
N PHE A 22 4.08 -15.05 9.22
CA PHE A 22 3.45 -13.78 9.61
C PHE A 22 2.56 -13.96 10.86
N PRO A 23 2.47 -12.92 11.73
CA PRO A 23 1.59 -12.93 12.90
C PRO A 23 0.11 -13.07 12.52
N LEU A 24 -0.65 -13.81 13.33
CA LEU A 24 -2.09 -14.07 13.15
C LEU A 24 -2.90 -12.78 12.94
N ARG A 25 -2.68 -11.76 13.78
CA ARG A 25 -3.38 -10.48 13.69
C ARG A 25 -3.20 -9.81 12.33
N LEU A 26 -1.99 -9.85 11.78
CA LEU A 26 -1.70 -9.24 10.49
C LEU A 26 -2.34 -10.04 9.34
N LEU A 27 -2.33 -11.37 9.43
CA LEU A 27 -3.00 -12.22 8.45
C LEU A 27 -4.52 -12.04 8.48
N GLU A 28 -5.11 -11.90 9.67
CA GLU A 28 -6.53 -11.57 9.78
C GLU A 28 -6.85 -10.23 9.09
N LYS A 29 -6.05 -9.21 9.35
CA LYS A 29 -6.22 -7.90 8.68
C LYS A 29 -6.03 -8.01 7.17
N ASP A 30 -5.03 -8.77 6.72
CA ASP A 30 -4.78 -9.04 5.30
C ASP A 30 -5.95 -9.79 4.63
N TYR A 31 -6.61 -10.70 5.36
CA TYR A 31 -7.83 -11.36 4.90
C TYR A 31 -8.94 -10.33 4.62
N TYR A 32 -9.25 -9.44 5.58
CA TYR A 32 -10.27 -8.42 5.39
C TYR A 32 -9.91 -7.41 4.30
N ILE A 33 -8.65 -7.05 4.17
CA ILE A 33 -8.12 -6.27 3.03
C ILE A 33 -8.42 -6.99 1.71
N THR A 34 -8.16 -8.29 1.63
CA THR A 34 -8.43 -9.09 0.42
C THR A 34 -9.92 -9.14 0.11
N VAL A 35 -10.76 -9.33 1.12
CA VAL A 35 -12.23 -9.32 0.98
C VAL A 35 -12.75 -7.98 0.45
N VAL A 36 -12.22 -6.87 0.95
CA VAL A 36 -12.58 -5.52 0.42
C VAL A 36 -12.13 -5.37 -1.03
N LEU A 37 -10.90 -5.79 -1.35
CA LEU A 37 -10.37 -5.71 -2.72
C LEU A 37 -11.16 -6.55 -3.71
N SER A 38 -11.66 -7.73 -3.31
CA SER A 38 -12.41 -8.63 -4.20
C SER A 38 -13.67 -8.02 -4.80
N GLY A 39 -14.24 -7.01 -4.13
CA GLY A 39 -15.43 -6.29 -4.61
C GLY A 39 -15.20 -4.80 -4.89
N ILE A 40 -13.96 -4.31 -4.84
CA ILE A 40 -13.69 -2.86 -4.86
C ILE A 40 -14.19 -2.16 -6.13
N ASN A 41 -14.21 -2.85 -7.27
CA ASN A 41 -14.70 -2.32 -8.55
C ASN A 41 -16.20 -1.99 -8.51
N GLU A 42 -16.97 -2.56 -7.57
CA GLU A 42 -18.37 -2.21 -7.36
C GLU A 42 -18.55 -0.81 -6.75
N LEU A 43 -17.54 -0.32 -6.04
CA LEU A 43 -17.55 1.07 -5.55
C LEU A 43 -17.29 2.05 -6.69
N SER A 44 -16.32 1.77 -7.55
CA SER A 44 -16.03 2.52 -8.77
C SER A 44 -14.93 1.82 -9.58
N ASN A 45 -15.12 1.75 -10.91
CA ASN A 45 -14.09 1.30 -11.85
C ASN A 45 -12.95 2.32 -12.03
N ASP A 46 -13.13 3.56 -11.54
CA ASP A 46 -12.11 4.62 -11.57
C ASP A 46 -11.20 4.61 -10.34
N LEU A 47 -11.43 3.70 -9.38
CA LEU A 47 -10.49 3.47 -8.28
C LEU A 47 -9.27 2.73 -8.79
N VAL A 48 -8.10 3.34 -8.59
CA VAL A 48 -6.81 2.78 -8.98
C VAL A 48 -6.01 2.48 -7.72
N PHE A 49 -5.78 1.21 -7.45
CA PHE A 49 -5.07 0.71 -6.28
C PHE A 49 -3.59 1.05 -6.35
N LYS A 50 -3.02 1.49 -5.23
CA LYS A 50 -1.63 1.90 -5.10
C LYS A 50 -1.07 1.62 -3.71
N GLY A 51 0.05 2.24 -3.38
CA GLY A 51 0.66 2.14 -2.04
C GLY A 51 1.36 0.82 -1.75
N GLY A 52 1.73 0.63 -0.48
CA GLY A 52 2.50 -0.54 -0.03
C GLY A 52 1.75 -1.85 -0.18
N THR A 53 0.44 -1.84 0.03
CA THR A 53 -0.40 -3.03 -0.08
C THR A 53 -0.52 -3.49 -1.54
N CYS A 54 -0.69 -2.56 -2.49
CA CYS A 54 -0.67 -2.88 -3.91
C CYS A 54 0.69 -3.47 -4.32
N PHE A 55 1.78 -2.88 -3.86
CA PHE A 55 3.13 -3.33 -4.13
C PHE A 55 3.37 -4.78 -3.66
N SER A 56 2.98 -5.07 -2.42
CA SER A 56 3.15 -6.39 -1.79
C SER A 56 2.18 -7.45 -2.35
N LYS A 57 0.88 -7.14 -2.49
CA LYS A 57 -0.14 -8.11 -2.88
C LYS A 57 -0.19 -8.38 -4.38
N ILE A 58 0.02 -7.36 -5.19
CA ILE A 58 -0.16 -7.45 -6.64
C ILE A 58 1.15 -7.83 -7.32
N TYR A 59 2.24 -7.10 -7.04
CA TYR A 59 3.47 -7.22 -7.84
C TYR A 59 4.49 -8.19 -7.27
N TYR A 60 4.59 -8.34 -5.92
CA TYR A 60 5.69 -9.06 -5.30
C TYR A 60 5.29 -10.14 -4.27
N CYS A 61 4.04 -10.61 -4.34
CA CYS A 61 3.58 -11.82 -3.64
C CYS A 61 4.04 -11.95 -2.19
N TYR A 62 3.83 -10.89 -1.37
CA TYR A 62 4.00 -10.97 0.09
C TYR A 62 5.44 -11.04 0.63
N TYR A 63 6.32 -10.21 0.15
CA TYR A 63 7.62 -10.01 0.79
C TYR A 63 7.52 -9.34 2.17
N ARG A 64 6.43 -8.64 2.45
CA ARG A 64 5.96 -8.15 3.75
C ARG A 64 4.45 -7.96 3.74
N LEU A 65 3.84 -7.81 4.90
CA LEU A 65 2.45 -7.39 5.00
C LEU A 65 2.31 -5.85 4.99
N SER A 66 1.12 -5.39 4.70
CA SER A 66 0.74 -3.97 4.73
C SER A 66 -0.70 -3.86 5.20
N GLU A 67 -1.02 -2.80 5.94
CA GLU A 67 -2.24 -2.72 6.72
C GLU A 67 -3.28 -1.72 6.21
N ASP A 68 -2.92 -0.92 5.21
CA ASP A 68 -3.75 0.14 4.66
C ASP A 68 -4.13 -0.13 3.20
N LEU A 69 -5.22 0.45 2.75
CA LEU A 69 -5.67 0.45 1.37
C LEU A 69 -5.56 1.86 0.79
N ASP A 70 -4.68 2.04 -0.17
CA ASP A 70 -4.45 3.32 -0.84
C ASP A 70 -4.97 3.29 -2.27
N PHE A 71 -5.77 4.28 -2.65
CA PHE A 71 -6.30 4.43 -3.99
C PHE A 71 -6.08 5.85 -4.52
N THR A 72 -6.02 5.97 -5.83
CA THR A 72 -6.29 7.20 -6.56
C THR A 72 -7.65 7.06 -7.25
N LEU A 73 -8.54 8.03 -7.11
CA LEU A 73 -9.75 8.09 -7.93
C LEU A 73 -9.41 8.86 -9.20
N LYS A 74 -9.48 8.18 -10.34
CA LYS A 74 -9.23 8.77 -11.65
C LYS A 74 -10.30 9.82 -11.96
N LEU A 75 -9.87 11.00 -12.32
CA LEU A 75 -10.74 12.13 -12.66
C LEU A 75 -10.73 12.37 -14.17
N SER A 76 -11.80 12.95 -14.68
CA SER A 76 -11.95 13.31 -16.10
C SER A 76 -10.95 14.38 -16.58
N THR A 77 -10.43 15.18 -15.66
CA THR A 77 -9.48 16.25 -15.95
C THR A 77 -8.39 16.31 -14.89
N ASP A 78 -7.17 16.65 -15.31
CA ASP A 78 -6.11 17.05 -14.40
C ASP A 78 -6.45 18.43 -13.79
N ASN A 79 -5.91 18.72 -12.61
CA ASN A 79 -6.18 19.95 -11.87
C ASN A 79 -7.67 20.21 -11.59
N ALA A 80 -8.42 19.16 -11.31
CA ALA A 80 -9.84 19.21 -11.01
C ALA A 80 -10.16 20.18 -9.86
N THR A 81 -11.23 20.96 -10.00
CA THR A 81 -11.71 21.86 -8.94
C THR A 81 -12.26 21.06 -7.74
N ARG A 82 -12.40 21.72 -6.59
CA ARG A 82 -13.01 21.12 -5.40
C ARG A 82 -14.40 20.54 -5.68
N SER A 83 -15.20 21.23 -6.50
CA SER A 83 -16.53 20.76 -6.88
C SER A 83 -16.48 19.47 -7.69
N VAL A 84 -15.59 19.39 -8.69
CA VAL A 84 -15.38 18.17 -9.49
C VAL A 84 -14.98 17.01 -8.60
N ARG A 85 -14.02 17.20 -7.69
CA ARG A 85 -13.59 16.15 -6.74
C ARG A 85 -14.73 15.68 -5.84
N ARG A 86 -15.54 16.61 -5.29
CA ARG A 86 -16.69 16.26 -4.46
C ARG A 86 -17.75 15.47 -5.22
N ASN A 87 -17.99 15.80 -6.48
CA ASN A 87 -18.93 15.08 -7.31
C ASN A 87 -18.39 13.67 -7.67
N ALA A 88 -17.10 13.55 -7.96
CA ALA A 88 -16.48 12.26 -8.29
C ALA A 88 -16.54 11.25 -7.14
N ILE A 89 -16.38 11.68 -5.89
CA ILE A 89 -16.42 10.78 -4.71
C ILE A 89 -17.86 10.43 -4.26
N LYS A 90 -18.85 11.22 -4.66
CA LYS A 90 -20.22 11.06 -4.19
C LYS A 90 -20.82 9.66 -4.44
N PRO A 91 -20.70 9.04 -5.63
CA PRO A 91 -21.21 7.69 -5.88
C PRO A 91 -20.61 6.66 -4.91
N ILE A 92 -19.31 6.74 -4.62
CA ILE A 92 -18.64 5.84 -3.67
C ILE A 92 -19.25 5.98 -2.27
N LYS A 93 -19.50 7.21 -1.81
CA LYS A 93 -20.13 7.46 -0.50
C LYS A 93 -21.54 6.85 -0.39
N GLU A 94 -22.29 6.83 -1.48
CA GLU A 94 -23.66 6.30 -1.51
C GLU A 94 -23.68 4.77 -1.38
N VAL A 95 -22.70 4.08 -1.97
CA VAL A 95 -22.70 2.61 -2.05
C VAL A 95 -21.77 1.92 -1.04
N ILE A 96 -20.86 2.62 -0.39
CA ILE A 96 -19.85 2.00 0.48
C ILE A 96 -20.45 1.29 1.71
N ARG A 97 -21.53 1.83 2.31
CA ARG A 97 -22.18 1.19 3.46
C ARG A 97 -22.84 -0.15 3.10
N PRO A 98 -23.73 -0.26 2.09
CA PRO A 98 -24.28 -1.54 1.67
C PRO A 98 -23.20 -2.51 1.17
N PHE A 99 -22.15 -2.01 0.51
CA PHE A 99 -20.98 -2.80 0.11
C PHE A 99 -20.33 -3.50 1.32
N LEU A 100 -19.95 -2.75 2.35
CA LEU A 100 -19.28 -3.28 3.55
C LEU A 100 -20.17 -4.23 4.36
N LYS A 101 -21.48 -3.95 4.43
CA LYS A 101 -22.43 -4.80 5.15
C LYS A 101 -22.43 -6.24 4.67
N ARG A 102 -22.18 -6.50 3.39
CA ARG A 102 -22.07 -7.86 2.83
C ARG A 102 -20.93 -8.67 3.42
N PHE A 103 -19.91 -7.98 3.92
CA PHE A 103 -18.71 -8.56 4.53
C PHE A 103 -18.74 -8.49 6.06
N ASN A 104 -19.88 -8.20 6.68
CA ASN A 104 -20.00 -7.96 8.12
C ASN A 104 -19.04 -6.85 8.62
N MET A 105 -18.77 -5.85 7.78
CA MET A 105 -17.95 -4.70 8.09
C MET A 105 -18.80 -3.43 8.20
N SER A 106 -18.27 -2.42 8.88
CA SER A 106 -18.90 -1.10 9.02
C SER A 106 -17.91 0.03 8.76
N ILE A 107 -18.42 1.26 8.63
CA ILE A 107 -17.58 2.46 8.41
C ILE A 107 -17.91 3.52 9.48
N GLN A 108 -16.86 4.07 10.11
CA GLN A 108 -17.02 5.00 11.23
C GLN A 108 -17.29 6.44 10.80
N ASN A 109 -16.59 6.95 9.80
CA ASN A 109 -16.42 8.38 9.58
C ASN A 109 -16.85 8.88 8.20
N LEU A 110 -17.89 8.28 7.61
CA LEU A 110 -18.31 8.54 6.22
C LEU A 110 -18.50 10.03 5.91
N ASP A 111 -19.10 10.79 6.83
CA ASP A 111 -19.43 12.20 6.61
C ASP A 111 -18.25 13.15 6.82
N LYS A 112 -17.23 12.73 7.59
CA LYS A 112 -16.05 13.53 7.95
C LYS A 112 -14.76 13.04 7.28
N ALA A 113 -14.87 12.27 6.21
CA ALA A 113 -13.72 11.63 5.56
C ALA A 113 -12.88 12.57 4.68
N GLY A 114 -13.42 13.71 4.26
CA GLY A 114 -12.75 14.62 3.33
C GLY A 114 -11.72 15.53 4.01
N HIS A 115 -10.50 15.56 3.46
CA HIS A 115 -9.38 16.37 3.93
C HIS A 115 -8.80 17.23 2.79
N ARG A 116 -8.01 18.24 3.16
CA ARG A 116 -7.23 19.08 2.24
C ARG A 116 -8.06 19.54 1.02
N GLU A 117 -9.16 20.24 1.27
CA GLU A 117 -10.07 20.76 0.22
C GLU A 117 -10.60 19.66 -0.73
N SER A 118 -10.92 18.49 -0.18
CA SER A 118 -11.42 17.33 -0.93
C SER A 118 -10.41 16.72 -1.92
N THR A 119 -9.11 16.90 -1.72
CA THR A 119 -8.07 16.19 -2.48
C THR A 119 -7.78 14.80 -1.92
N GLN A 120 -8.29 14.49 -0.71
CA GLN A 120 -8.07 13.24 -0.01
C GLN A 120 -9.30 12.88 0.81
N TYR A 121 -9.67 11.60 0.79
CA TYR A 121 -10.70 11.02 1.65
C TYR A 121 -10.12 9.84 2.41
N ILE A 122 -10.30 9.83 3.74
CA ILE A 122 -9.82 8.79 4.62
C ILE A 122 -11.01 8.16 5.32
N TYR A 123 -11.18 6.85 5.13
CA TYR A 123 -12.22 6.05 5.78
C TYR A 123 -11.59 5.00 6.69
N TYR A 124 -12.27 4.66 7.77
CA TYR A 124 -11.93 3.55 8.64
C TYR A 124 -13.02 2.51 8.57
N LEU A 125 -12.65 1.32 8.11
CA LEU A 125 -13.54 0.18 7.95
C LEU A 125 -13.36 -0.76 9.13
N ASP A 126 -14.39 -0.91 9.96
CA ASP A 126 -14.36 -1.76 11.14
C ASP A 126 -14.77 -3.18 10.81
N TYR A 127 -14.10 -4.13 11.45
CA TYR A 127 -14.44 -5.53 11.50
C TYR A 127 -14.28 -6.08 12.91
N ASP A 128 -15.00 -7.17 13.24
CA ASP A 128 -14.86 -7.85 14.52
C ASP A 128 -13.72 -8.87 14.40
N SER A 129 -12.59 -8.61 15.10
CA SER A 129 -11.43 -9.48 15.08
C SER A 129 -11.70 -10.77 15.84
N ALA A 130 -11.52 -11.91 15.16
CA ALA A 130 -11.57 -13.24 15.77
C ALA A 130 -10.34 -13.50 16.63
N VAL A 131 -9.17 -12.96 16.23
CA VAL A 131 -7.88 -13.13 16.94
C VAL A 131 -7.85 -12.31 18.23
N LEU A 132 -8.29 -11.05 18.19
CA LEU A 132 -8.19 -10.13 19.35
C LEU A 132 -9.47 -10.03 20.17
N ASN A 133 -10.58 -10.60 19.71
CA ASN A 133 -11.91 -10.51 20.32
C ASN A 133 -12.37 -9.06 20.57
N LYS A 134 -12.03 -8.14 19.66
CA LYS A 134 -12.42 -6.73 19.70
C LYS A 134 -12.58 -6.18 18.28
N LYS A 135 -13.10 -4.96 18.17
CA LYS A 135 -13.13 -4.26 16.89
C LYS A 135 -11.72 -3.80 16.51
N GLU A 136 -11.38 -4.07 15.27
CA GLU A 136 -10.19 -3.57 14.57
C GLU A 136 -10.62 -2.81 13.32
N SER A 137 -9.72 -2.01 12.76
CA SER A 137 -10.06 -1.22 11.58
C SER A 137 -8.98 -1.28 10.49
N ILE A 138 -9.44 -1.10 9.25
CA ILE A 138 -8.61 -0.91 8.08
C ILE A 138 -8.77 0.52 7.61
N LYS A 139 -7.68 1.23 7.41
CA LYS A 139 -7.69 2.55 6.81
C LYS A 139 -7.79 2.41 5.29
N ILE A 140 -8.74 3.11 4.67
CA ILE A 140 -8.78 3.35 3.22
C ILE A 140 -8.51 4.83 2.97
N GLU A 141 -7.55 5.10 2.11
CA GLU A 141 -7.24 6.43 1.63
C GLU A 141 -7.52 6.53 0.14
N ILE A 142 -8.32 7.51 -0.26
CA ILE A 142 -8.63 7.80 -1.67
C ILE A 142 -8.12 9.20 -1.99
N GLY A 143 -7.06 9.28 -2.79
CA GLY A 143 -6.52 10.52 -3.33
C GLY A 143 -7.26 10.96 -4.59
N LEU A 144 -7.53 12.28 -4.70
CA LEU A 144 -8.17 12.91 -5.87
C LEU A 144 -7.30 14.08 -6.39
N ARG A 145 -6.00 14.01 -6.19
CA ARG A 145 -5.09 15.11 -6.53
C ARG A 145 -4.50 14.95 -7.92
N PHE A 146 -4.05 13.76 -8.26
CA PHE A 146 -3.37 13.47 -9.52
C PHE A 146 -3.92 12.20 -10.15
N ASN A 147 -4.05 12.22 -11.46
CA ASN A 147 -4.34 11.03 -12.26
C ASN A 147 -3.08 10.16 -12.41
N PRO A 148 -3.23 8.85 -12.70
CA PRO A 148 -2.10 8.00 -13.06
C PRO A 148 -1.32 8.55 -14.27
N LEU A 149 0.01 8.55 -14.19
CA LEU A 149 0.90 8.99 -15.26
C LEU A 149 1.08 7.91 -16.35
N ARG A 150 0.75 6.68 -16.02
CA ARG A 150 0.85 5.52 -16.90
C ARG A 150 -0.50 4.84 -17.06
N PRO A 151 -0.70 4.07 -18.16
CA PRO A 151 -1.90 3.26 -18.31
C PRO A 151 -2.12 2.37 -17.09
N VAL A 152 -3.33 2.37 -16.58
CA VAL A 152 -3.76 1.51 -15.47
C VAL A 152 -3.84 0.07 -15.95
N ALA A 153 -3.37 -0.85 -15.14
CA ALA A 153 -3.44 -2.29 -15.41
C ALA A 153 -4.45 -2.96 -14.46
N THR A 154 -5.27 -3.86 -14.99
CA THR A 154 -6.10 -4.75 -14.16
C THR A 154 -5.27 -5.98 -13.81
N GLN A 155 -5.16 -6.30 -12.52
CA GLN A 155 -4.34 -7.39 -12.00
C GLN A 155 -5.13 -8.22 -10.99
N GLU A 156 -4.84 -9.51 -10.90
CA GLU A 156 -5.41 -10.40 -9.88
C GLU A 156 -4.89 -10.05 -8.49
N VAL A 157 -5.77 -10.18 -7.50
CA VAL A 157 -5.42 -9.95 -6.10
C VAL A 157 -4.91 -11.26 -5.49
N ASN A 158 -3.64 -11.28 -5.08
CA ASN A 158 -3.04 -12.43 -4.43
C ASN A 158 -3.39 -12.50 -2.93
N HIS A 159 -3.46 -13.72 -2.38
CA HIS A 159 -3.57 -13.95 -0.94
C HIS A 159 -2.91 -15.28 -0.50
N LYS A 160 -2.72 -15.46 0.81
CA LYS A 160 -2.06 -16.64 1.40
C LYS A 160 -3.02 -17.65 2.03
N PHE A 161 -4.32 -17.49 1.83
CA PHE A 161 -5.36 -18.40 2.35
C PHE A 161 -5.59 -19.53 1.34
N LEU A 162 -4.73 -20.54 1.41
CA LEU A 162 -4.69 -21.63 0.44
C LEU A 162 -5.19 -22.95 1.07
N HIS A 163 -5.80 -23.78 0.24
CA HIS A 163 -6.15 -25.13 0.64
C HIS A 163 -4.89 -25.93 1.03
N PRO A 164 -4.89 -26.67 2.16
CA PRO A 164 -3.68 -27.27 2.70
C PRO A 164 -3.02 -28.30 1.77
N PHE A 165 -3.81 -29.00 0.98
CA PHE A 165 -3.32 -30.06 0.09
C PHE A 165 -3.18 -29.59 -1.35
N THR A 166 -4.23 -29.03 -1.95
CA THR A 166 -4.24 -28.62 -3.37
C THR A 166 -3.48 -27.34 -3.63
N LYS A 167 -3.25 -26.50 -2.59
CA LYS A 167 -2.66 -25.16 -2.69
C LYS A 167 -3.50 -24.16 -3.49
N GLU A 168 -4.71 -24.50 -3.83
CA GLU A 168 -5.66 -23.59 -4.47
C GLU A 168 -6.15 -22.54 -3.49
N PRO A 169 -6.48 -21.32 -3.96
CA PRO A 169 -7.10 -20.28 -3.15
C PRO A 169 -8.40 -20.77 -2.50
N LEU A 170 -8.60 -20.48 -1.21
CA LEU A 170 -9.83 -20.83 -0.49
C LEU A 170 -11.04 -19.95 -0.89
N PHE A 171 -10.80 -18.85 -1.55
CA PHE A 171 -11.81 -17.97 -2.13
C PHE A 171 -11.21 -17.15 -3.27
N ASP A 172 -12.07 -16.67 -4.16
CA ASP A 172 -11.67 -15.77 -5.23
C ASP A 172 -11.49 -14.35 -4.67
N ALA A 173 -10.29 -13.81 -4.85
CA ALA A 173 -9.96 -12.44 -4.44
C ALA A 173 -10.22 -11.40 -5.54
N GLY A 174 -10.67 -11.84 -6.72
CA GLY A 174 -10.99 -10.98 -7.85
C GLY A 174 -9.78 -10.25 -8.43
N SER A 175 -10.07 -9.19 -9.17
CA SER A 175 -9.06 -8.33 -9.79
C SER A 175 -9.31 -6.86 -9.47
N VAL A 176 -8.27 -6.05 -9.54
CA VAL A 176 -8.30 -4.62 -9.23
C VAL A 176 -7.50 -3.81 -10.25
N ASN A 177 -7.99 -2.62 -10.58
CA ASN A 177 -7.23 -1.66 -11.35
C ASN A 177 -6.12 -1.09 -10.47
N CYS A 178 -4.87 -1.11 -10.92
CA CYS A 178 -3.73 -0.65 -10.14
C CYS A 178 -2.76 0.20 -10.96
N LEU A 179 -1.97 1.02 -10.26
CA LEU A 179 -0.88 1.77 -10.87
C LEU A 179 0.14 0.81 -11.48
N ALA A 180 0.68 1.19 -12.63
CA ALA A 180 1.80 0.48 -13.23
C ALA A 180 2.99 0.39 -12.27
N LEU A 181 3.70 -0.76 -12.24
CA LEU A 181 4.80 -1.02 -11.32
C LEU A 181 5.84 0.11 -11.29
N LYS A 182 6.27 0.61 -12.46
CA LYS A 182 7.24 1.71 -12.55
C LYS A 182 6.74 3.00 -11.88
N GLU A 183 5.46 3.29 -12.00
CA GLU A 183 4.85 4.45 -11.34
C GLU A 183 4.76 4.26 -9.83
N LEU A 184 4.38 3.07 -9.35
CA LEU A 184 4.43 2.73 -7.92
C LEU A 184 5.83 2.88 -7.34
N VAL A 185 6.87 2.44 -8.07
CA VAL A 185 8.26 2.61 -7.66
C VAL A 185 8.64 4.09 -7.62
N ALA A 186 8.20 4.89 -8.58
CA ALA A 186 8.43 6.34 -8.58
C ALA A 186 7.73 7.02 -7.39
N GLU A 187 6.52 6.61 -7.02
CA GLU A 187 5.86 7.08 -5.79
C GLU A 187 6.62 6.68 -4.52
N LYS A 188 7.22 5.48 -4.47
CA LYS A 188 8.08 5.05 -3.37
C LYS A 188 9.35 5.88 -3.25
N LEU A 189 10.03 6.14 -4.36
CA LEU A 189 11.20 7.01 -4.40
C LEU A 189 10.85 8.42 -3.92
N ARG A 190 9.78 9.00 -4.44
CA ARG A 190 9.31 10.31 -4.00
C ARG A 190 8.97 10.30 -2.51
N ALA A 191 8.23 9.31 -2.01
CA ALA A 191 7.87 9.20 -0.61
C ALA A 191 9.09 9.08 0.30
N SER A 192 10.07 8.22 -0.03
CA SER A 192 11.31 8.10 0.70
C SER A 192 12.10 9.42 0.74
N ALA A 193 12.09 10.16 -0.39
CA ALA A 193 12.84 11.41 -0.53
C ALA A 193 12.18 12.62 0.15
N THR A 194 10.83 12.67 0.26
CA THR A 194 10.13 13.92 0.54
C THR A 194 9.10 13.90 1.67
N ARG A 195 8.76 12.75 2.24
CA ARG A 195 7.84 12.73 3.38
C ARG A 195 8.41 13.53 4.55
N GLU A 196 7.57 14.32 5.22
CA GLU A 196 7.93 15.07 6.43
C GLU A 196 8.44 14.13 7.53
N ILE A 197 7.72 13.04 7.77
CA ILE A 197 8.16 11.95 8.65
C ILE A 197 8.57 10.77 7.79
N ILE A 198 9.85 10.44 7.81
CA ILE A 198 10.41 9.32 7.03
C ILE A 198 9.80 8.01 7.53
N ALA A 199 9.32 7.19 6.62
CA ALA A 199 8.80 5.86 6.92
C ALA A 199 9.85 4.79 6.57
N SER A 200 10.28 4.01 7.55
CA SER A 200 11.26 2.92 7.38
C SER A 200 10.79 1.88 6.36
N ARG A 201 9.46 1.66 6.26
CA ARG A 201 8.84 0.77 5.26
C ARG A 201 9.10 1.19 3.82
N ASP A 202 9.22 2.49 3.53
CA ASP A 202 9.50 2.95 2.15
C ASP A 202 10.93 2.58 1.73
N PHE A 203 11.91 2.74 2.63
CA PHE A 203 13.30 2.31 2.39
C PHE A 203 13.43 0.79 2.33
N TYR A 204 12.70 0.05 3.17
CA TYR A 204 12.64 -1.41 3.09
C TYR A 204 12.13 -1.90 1.72
N ASP A 205 11.07 -1.28 1.20
CA ASP A 205 10.51 -1.59 -0.12
C ASP A 205 11.54 -1.33 -1.24
N LEU A 206 12.31 -0.23 -1.15
CA LEU A 206 13.39 0.05 -2.09
C LEU A 206 14.54 -0.96 -1.97
N GLY A 207 14.90 -1.36 -0.75
CA GLY A 207 15.89 -2.42 -0.49
C GLY A 207 15.45 -3.78 -1.05
N PHE A 208 14.16 -4.10 -0.93
CA PHE A 208 13.59 -5.29 -1.56
C PHE A 208 13.72 -5.23 -3.08
N LEU A 209 13.44 -4.09 -3.71
CA LEU A 209 13.63 -3.87 -5.14
C LEU A 209 15.08 -4.07 -5.59
N LEU A 210 16.05 -3.64 -4.79
CA LEU A 210 17.47 -3.92 -5.07
C LEU A 210 17.74 -5.42 -5.08
N ARG A 211 17.23 -6.16 -4.10
CA ARG A 211 17.38 -7.63 -4.01
C ARG A 211 16.81 -8.34 -5.24
N VAL A 212 15.68 -7.89 -5.78
CA VAL A 212 15.08 -8.43 -7.01
C VAL A 212 15.62 -7.80 -8.28
N LYS A 213 16.72 -7.02 -8.18
CA LYS A 213 17.44 -6.41 -9.30
C LYS A 213 16.58 -5.46 -10.15
N PHE A 214 15.68 -4.72 -9.52
CA PHE A 214 14.92 -3.69 -10.23
C PHE A 214 15.87 -2.60 -10.77
N ASN A 215 15.68 -2.22 -12.03
CA ASN A 215 16.55 -1.22 -12.68
C ASN A 215 16.06 0.20 -12.39
N PHE A 216 16.56 0.82 -11.32
CA PHE A 216 16.26 2.20 -10.96
C PHE A 216 16.84 3.23 -11.94
N ASN A 217 17.95 2.90 -12.63
CA ASN A 217 18.65 3.82 -13.55
C ASN A 217 18.03 3.81 -14.96
N ASN A 218 16.92 3.12 -15.18
CA ASN A 218 16.17 3.19 -16.42
C ASN A 218 15.68 4.63 -16.64
N LYS A 219 15.89 5.18 -17.83
CA LYS A 219 15.52 6.57 -18.18
C LYS A 219 14.04 6.87 -17.89
N GLU A 220 13.15 5.94 -18.22
CA GLU A 220 11.72 6.08 -17.96
C GLU A 220 11.42 6.12 -16.45
N GLN A 221 12.12 5.31 -15.64
CA GLN A 221 11.95 5.29 -14.19
C GLN A 221 12.39 6.61 -13.56
N LEU A 222 13.51 7.16 -13.99
CA LEU A 222 14.01 8.45 -13.52
C LEU A 222 13.08 9.60 -13.91
N GLU A 223 12.51 9.55 -15.11
CA GLU A 223 11.54 10.52 -15.57
C GLU A 223 10.23 10.47 -14.77
N LEU A 224 9.74 9.28 -14.44
CA LEU A 224 8.58 9.12 -13.55
C LEU A 224 8.87 9.66 -12.15
N PHE A 225 10.08 9.43 -11.62
CA PHE A 225 10.49 9.99 -10.34
C PHE A 225 10.48 11.52 -10.35
N ARG A 226 11.05 12.16 -11.40
CA ARG A 226 10.99 13.62 -11.58
C ARG A 226 9.56 14.13 -11.58
N LYS A 227 8.69 13.52 -12.37
CA LYS A 227 7.28 13.91 -12.44
C LYS A 227 6.56 13.79 -11.09
N LYS A 228 6.82 12.71 -10.34
CA LYS A 228 6.25 12.55 -8.99
C LYS A 228 6.76 13.58 -7.98
N LEU A 229 7.98 14.05 -8.12
CA LEU A 229 8.52 15.17 -7.34
C LEU A 229 7.82 16.49 -7.71
N GLU A 230 7.66 16.76 -9.00
CA GLU A 230 7.00 17.97 -9.53
C GLU A 230 5.52 18.03 -9.12
N GLU A 231 4.78 16.91 -9.16
CA GLU A 231 3.39 16.81 -8.69
C GLU A 231 3.21 17.34 -7.26
N ASP A 232 4.19 17.10 -6.39
CA ASP A 232 4.18 17.55 -5.00
C ASP A 232 4.93 18.88 -4.77
N GLY A 233 5.41 19.53 -5.82
CA GLY A 233 6.09 20.82 -5.76
C GLY A 233 7.54 20.75 -5.27
N PHE A 234 8.15 19.57 -5.32
CA PHE A 234 9.56 19.38 -4.97
C PHE A 234 10.47 19.60 -6.18
N LEU A 235 11.74 19.86 -5.89
CA LEU A 235 12.75 20.01 -6.93
C LEU A 235 12.95 18.71 -7.68
N SER A 236 12.87 18.75 -9.00
CA SER A 236 13.05 17.60 -9.88
C SER A 236 14.51 17.35 -10.30
N ASP A 237 15.46 18.14 -9.81
CA ASP A 237 16.88 17.87 -9.97
C ASP A 237 17.31 16.66 -9.15
N LEU A 238 17.47 15.53 -9.80
CA LEU A 238 17.79 14.26 -9.17
C LEU A 238 19.19 14.23 -8.51
N SER A 239 20.08 15.19 -8.83
CA SER A 239 21.39 15.27 -8.19
C SER A 239 21.29 15.44 -6.67
N LYS A 240 20.21 16.04 -6.17
CA LYS A 240 19.93 16.24 -4.74
C LYS A 240 19.59 14.94 -4.00
N TYR A 241 19.18 13.90 -4.73
CA TYR A 241 18.71 12.63 -4.17
C TYR A 241 19.73 11.49 -4.27
N ARG A 242 20.99 11.82 -4.61
CA ARG A 242 22.08 10.84 -4.79
C ARG A 242 22.50 10.17 -3.50
N VAL A 243 22.49 10.90 -2.39
CA VAL A 243 22.90 10.40 -1.07
C VAL A 243 21.67 10.32 -0.18
N ASN A 244 21.40 9.16 0.37
CA ASN A 244 20.27 8.87 1.28
C ASN A 244 18.93 9.37 0.75
N LEU A 245 18.75 9.43 -0.59
CA LEU A 245 17.59 10.06 -1.25
C LEU A 245 17.35 11.51 -0.78
N GLY A 246 18.41 12.26 -0.50
CA GLY A 246 18.34 13.65 -0.05
C GLY A 246 18.03 13.83 1.43
N ARG A 247 18.06 12.76 2.22
CA ARG A 247 17.82 12.80 3.66
C ARG A 247 19.09 13.11 4.44
N THR A 248 18.94 13.88 5.50
CA THR A 248 20.02 14.17 6.45
C THR A 248 20.28 12.98 7.38
N ASP A 249 21.46 12.90 7.97
CA ASP A 249 21.80 11.85 8.93
C ASP A 249 20.85 11.87 10.14
N LYS A 250 20.48 13.05 10.62
CA LYS A 250 19.50 13.21 11.71
C LYS A 250 18.15 12.58 11.38
N GLU A 251 17.62 12.81 10.17
CA GLU A 251 16.37 12.21 9.73
C GLU A 251 16.48 10.68 9.62
N ILE A 252 17.63 10.17 9.18
CA ILE A 252 17.89 8.72 9.14
C ILE A 252 17.95 8.16 10.56
N ASP A 253 18.61 8.80 11.51
CA ASP A 253 18.65 8.37 12.92
C ASP A 253 17.25 8.35 13.55
N GLU A 254 16.44 9.38 13.30
CA GLU A 254 15.03 9.43 13.74
C GLU A 254 14.20 8.30 13.13
N MET A 255 14.38 7.96 11.86
CA MET A 255 13.74 6.81 11.23
C MET A 255 14.20 5.50 11.89
N MET A 256 15.51 5.34 12.12
CA MET A 256 16.07 4.14 12.75
C MET A 256 15.52 3.92 14.16
N SER A 257 15.28 4.97 14.93
CA SER A 257 14.71 4.85 16.28
C SER A 257 13.29 4.28 16.31
N ARG A 258 12.57 4.33 15.19
CA ARG A 258 11.18 3.81 15.06
C ARG A 258 11.09 2.51 14.24
N ILE A 259 12.20 1.93 13.82
CA ILE A 259 12.23 0.82 12.87
C ILE A 259 11.50 -0.42 13.41
N GLU A 260 11.60 -0.70 14.69
CA GLU A 260 10.97 -1.85 15.34
C GLU A 260 9.44 -1.74 15.28
N ASP A 261 8.90 -0.60 15.63
CA ASP A 261 7.46 -0.37 15.66
C ASP A 261 6.85 -0.26 14.25
N GLU A 262 7.54 0.44 13.35
CA GLU A 262 7.00 0.76 12.02
C GLU A 262 7.23 -0.36 11.00
N LEU A 263 8.39 -1.02 11.04
CA LEU A 263 8.79 -1.98 10.01
C LEU A 263 8.74 -3.42 10.53
N PHE A 264 9.37 -3.73 11.65
CA PHE A 264 9.49 -5.12 12.11
C PHE A 264 8.13 -5.72 12.45
N SER A 265 7.18 -4.90 12.89
CA SER A 265 5.80 -5.32 13.13
C SER A 265 5.10 -5.96 11.92
N VAL A 266 5.55 -5.70 10.69
CA VAL A 266 4.96 -6.19 9.43
C VAL A 266 5.84 -7.19 8.66
N LEU A 267 6.98 -7.58 9.24
CA LEU A 267 7.92 -8.56 8.70
C LEU A 267 7.80 -9.92 9.41
N THR A 268 8.25 -10.98 8.73
CA THR A 268 8.50 -12.27 9.39
C THR A 268 9.72 -12.17 10.31
N LEU A 269 9.82 -13.05 11.31
CA LEU A 269 10.97 -13.11 12.22
C LEU A 269 12.30 -13.35 11.48
N GLU A 270 12.27 -14.12 10.40
CA GLU A 270 13.45 -14.39 9.56
C GLU A 270 13.92 -13.12 8.86
N GLU A 271 12.98 -12.38 8.26
CA GLU A 271 13.28 -11.13 7.58
C GLU A 271 13.77 -10.04 8.55
N GLN A 272 13.17 -9.94 9.76
CA GLN A 272 13.63 -9.02 10.81
C GLN A 272 15.11 -9.25 11.16
N LYS A 273 15.53 -10.52 11.28
CA LYS A 273 16.91 -10.90 11.64
C LYS A 273 17.90 -10.64 10.52
N SER A 274 17.47 -10.76 9.26
CA SER A 274 18.34 -10.64 8.09
C SER A 274 18.43 -9.22 7.54
N PHE A 275 17.43 -8.37 7.83
CA PHE A 275 17.38 -7.02 7.29
C PHE A 275 18.36 -6.06 7.96
N ASN A 276 19.06 -5.26 7.14
CA ASN A 276 19.98 -4.23 7.60
C ASN A 276 19.72 -2.92 6.83
N MET A 277 19.17 -1.92 7.52
CA MET A 277 18.80 -0.63 6.92
C MET A 277 20.01 0.15 6.42
N LEU A 278 21.11 0.17 7.18
CA LEU A 278 22.32 0.91 6.78
C LEU A 278 22.92 0.32 5.50
N LYS A 279 22.92 -1.02 5.36
CA LYS A 279 23.33 -1.68 4.13
C LYS A 279 22.41 -1.30 2.97
N THR A 280 21.11 -1.24 3.19
CA THR A 280 20.13 -0.80 2.17
C THR A 280 20.42 0.63 1.70
N LEU A 281 20.70 1.54 2.62
CA LEU A 281 21.04 2.93 2.30
C LEU A 281 22.34 3.02 1.48
N ASP A 282 23.38 2.26 1.87
CA ASP A 282 24.64 2.20 1.13
C ASP A 282 24.44 1.67 -0.31
N GLU A 283 23.64 0.62 -0.49
CA GLU A 283 23.33 0.10 -1.81
C GLU A 283 22.51 1.09 -2.65
N LEU A 284 21.55 1.81 -2.07
CA LEU A 284 20.80 2.88 -2.74
C LEU A 284 21.74 4.02 -3.15
N ASN A 285 22.66 4.44 -2.27
CA ASN A 285 23.64 5.48 -2.57
C ASN A 285 24.54 5.11 -3.75
N LYS A 286 24.95 3.83 -3.87
CA LYS A 286 25.70 3.35 -5.03
C LYS A 286 24.89 3.43 -6.33
N VAL A 287 23.58 3.09 -6.27
CA VAL A 287 22.71 3.14 -7.45
C VAL A 287 22.44 4.58 -7.87
N PHE A 288 22.11 5.45 -6.93
CA PHE A 288 21.74 6.84 -7.22
C PHE A 288 22.93 7.78 -7.37
N GLY A 289 24.12 7.46 -6.84
CA GLY A 289 25.32 8.28 -6.93
C GLY A 289 25.77 8.59 -8.35
N GLY A 290 25.49 7.73 -9.31
CA GLY A 290 25.81 7.91 -10.74
C GLY A 290 24.74 8.62 -11.58
N ILE A 291 23.60 9.02 -11.01
CA ILE A 291 22.52 9.67 -11.75
C ILE A 291 22.94 11.10 -12.15
N ARG A 292 22.76 11.42 -13.43
CA ARG A 292 23.02 12.75 -14.02
C ARG A 292 21.71 13.52 -14.22
#